data_84a1b0355b21ae5d32be016967859355
#
_entry.id   84a1b0355b21ae5d32be016967859355
#
_cell.length_a   1.000
_cell.length_b   1.000
_cell.length_c   1.000
_cell.angle_alpha   90.00
_cell.angle_beta   90.00
_cell.angle_gamma   90.00
#
_symmetry.space_group_name_H-M   'P 1'
#
loop_
_entity.id
_entity.type
_entity.pdbx_description
1 polymer ?
#
loop_
_entity_poly.entity_id
_entity_poly.type
_entity_poly.pdbx_seq_one_letter_code
_entity_poly.pdbx_strand_id
1 'polypeptide(L)'
;IRRERYLNMNFVRTDHLKAGMRLAKPIYHKNGVLLYDRNSVLTEPGIISARNFGLVGVYVLEPAEPVPPLSREDLEFEQLQTVYIFQLRECLDLIAKRKRIEPLPKLLNNIIQHYGALDHRVNFNQNLRSSEDFMYKHAISTAILVSMISSRLHYDHQQQLTLAAAALLYDIGYSHVPKNILDKGSDTLSTSDREVLQHALERGIEPLGMYRSDFDFFPRALALMQAYVYADYPEKLAIMPDEELQGMVKILRVADQFDQMTAMNIGHEPVSEISAMKLLSADATRYDKQIVATLAECIHIVPQAANIDLSTGDKGIVLVENTTNYMRPVILRLGDNKIYDLSSEADFRKIQILDIMKTMDNRISVDEETLKQFVPDEKLKELTAHFRERLQKIHERENTQTAQ
;
A
#
# COMPACT_ATOMS: atom_id res chain seq x y z
N ILE A 1 -7.81 -33.87 9.19
CA ILE A 1 -7.70 -34.29 7.76
C ILE A 1 -7.94 -32.98 6.98
N ARG A 2 -6.86 -32.34 6.54
CA ARG A 2 -6.92 -31.15 5.66
C ARG A 2 -7.45 -31.64 4.31
N ARG A 3 -8.68 -31.24 3.93
CA ARG A 3 -9.14 -31.30 2.55
C ARG A 3 -8.28 -30.30 1.76
N GLU A 4 -7.31 -30.82 1.00
CA GLU A 4 -6.65 -30.05 -0.04
C GLU A 4 -7.72 -29.60 -1.02
N ARG A 5 -7.97 -28.31 -1.09
CA ARG A 5 -8.85 -27.71 -2.11
C ARG A 5 -8.19 -27.95 -3.46
N TYR A 6 -8.86 -28.65 -4.33
CA TYR A 6 -8.48 -28.74 -5.73
C TYR A 6 -8.60 -27.34 -6.34
N LEU A 7 -7.49 -26.64 -6.48
CA LEU A 7 -7.38 -25.57 -7.46
C LEU A 7 -7.77 -26.20 -8.80
N ASN A 8 -8.62 -25.56 -9.59
CA ASN A 8 -8.96 -26.04 -10.92
C ASN A 8 -7.66 -26.24 -11.69
N MET A 9 -7.39 -27.49 -12.05
CA MET A 9 -6.22 -27.86 -12.82
C MET A 9 -6.69 -28.17 -14.23
N ASN A 10 -6.15 -27.43 -15.20
CA ASN A 10 -6.41 -27.69 -16.60
C ASN A 10 -5.25 -28.48 -17.20
N PHE A 11 -5.58 -29.51 -17.98
CA PHE A 11 -4.59 -30.18 -18.81
C PHE A 11 -4.39 -29.35 -20.08
N VAL A 12 -3.18 -28.84 -20.27
CA VAL A 12 -2.79 -28.07 -21.46
C VAL A 12 -1.79 -28.86 -22.27
N ARG A 13 -2.09 -29.07 -23.54
CA ARG A 13 -1.19 -29.73 -24.47
C ARG A 13 0.09 -28.93 -24.64
N THR A 14 1.20 -29.62 -24.89
CA THR A 14 2.52 -28.97 -24.98
C THR A 14 2.64 -27.93 -26.08
N ASP A 15 1.87 -28.08 -27.16
CA ASP A 15 1.77 -27.12 -28.26
C ASP A 15 1.01 -25.83 -27.90
N HIS A 16 0.19 -25.87 -26.87
CA HIS A 16 -0.60 -24.73 -26.36
C HIS A 16 -0.02 -24.08 -25.10
N LEU A 17 1.10 -24.58 -24.60
CA LEU A 17 1.76 -23.98 -23.44
C LEU A 17 2.27 -22.56 -23.77
N LYS A 18 2.14 -21.69 -22.79
CA LYS A 18 2.62 -20.29 -22.84
C LYS A 18 3.53 -20.02 -21.65
N ALA A 19 4.54 -19.19 -21.86
CA ALA A 19 5.36 -18.67 -20.78
C ALA A 19 4.46 -17.91 -19.77
N GLY A 20 4.77 -18.04 -18.48
CA GLY A 20 3.93 -17.50 -17.41
C GLY A 20 2.91 -18.47 -16.83
N MET A 21 2.57 -19.58 -17.52
CA MET A 21 1.71 -20.62 -16.96
C MET A 21 2.37 -21.27 -15.75
N ARG A 22 1.58 -21.58 -14.72
CA ARG A 22 2.07 -22.15 -13.47
C ARG A 22 1.70 -23.63 -13.39
N LEU A 23 2.67 -24.49 -13.09
CA LEU A 23 2.44 -25.93 -12.98
C LEU A 23 1.57 -26.29 -11.78
N ALA A 24 0.53 -27.08 -12.02
CA ALA A 24 -0.31 -27.67 -10.97
C ALA A 24 0.30 -28.94 -10.39
N LYS A 25 1.10 -29.67 -11.17
CA LYS A 25 1.79 -30.93 -10.79
C LYS A 25 3.26 -30.82 -11.16
N PRO A 26 4.14 -31.49 -10.42
CA PRO A 26 5.56 -31.57 -10.79
C PRO A 26 5.72 -32.34 -12.10
N ILE A 27 6.77 -32.02 -12.83
CA ILE A 27 7.18 -32.71 -14.07
C ILE A 27 8.43 -33.54 -13.78
N TYR A 28 8.39 -34.81 -14.11
CA TYR A 28 9.53 -35.71 -13.97
C TYR A 28 10.04 -36.16 -15.33
N HIS A 29 11.35 -36.36 -15.44
CA HIS A 29 11.97 -37.08 -16.53
C HIS A 29 11.59 -38.59 -16.45
N LYS A 30 11.70 -39.30 -17.57
CA LYS A 30 11.43 -40.76 -17.65
C LYS A 30 12.20 -41.60 -16.63
N ASN A 31 13.29 -41.11 -16.08
CA ASN A 31 14.11 -41.76 -15.06
C ASN A 31 13.72 -41.36 -13.63
N GLY A 32 12.59 -40.64 -13.42
CA GLY A 32 12.13 -40.21 -12.12
C GLY A 32 12.80 -38.93 -11.57
N VAL A 33 13.67 -38.29 -12.35
CA VAL A 33 14.32 -37.04 -11.95
C VAL A 33 13.32 -35.88 -12.05
N LEU A 34 13.16 -35.11 -10.97
CA LEU A 34 12.33 -33.92 -10.96
C LEU A 34 12.92 -32.85 -11.90
N LEU A 35 12.16 -32.44 -12.91
CA LEU A 35 12.53 -31.36 -13.84
C LEU A 35 11.99 -30.02 -13.40
N TYR A 36 10.72 -29.98 -13.03
CA TYR A 36 10.02 -28.79 -12.56
C TYR A 36 9.10 -29.16 -11.41
N ASP A 37 9.17 -28.39 -10.35
CA ASP A 37 8.31 -28.60 -9.18
C ASP A 37 6.91 -27.98 -9.38
N ARG A 38 5.96 -28.40 -8.55
CA ARG A 38 4.65 -27.79 -8.44
C ARG A 38 4.81 -26.26 -8.17
N ASN A 39 3.93 -25.45 -8.73
CA ASN A 39 3.96 -23.99 -8.67
C ASN A 39 5.09 -23.32 -9.47
N SER A 40 5.98 -24.08 -10.11
CA SER A 40 6.97 -23.48 -11.03
C SER A 40 6.27 -22.75 -12.17
N VAL A 41 6.77 -21.56 -12.50
CA VAL A 41 6.31 -20.78 -13.65
C VAL A 41 7.04 -21.29 -14.89
N LEU A 42 6.29 -21.65 -15.92
CA LEU A 42 6.87 -22.07 -17.21
C LEU A 42 7.52 -20.89 -17.90
N THR A 43 8.75 -21.09 -18.34
CA THR A 43 9.50 -20.17 -19.18
C THR A 43 9.54 -20.72 -20.62
N GLU A 44 9.87 -19.89 -21.61
CA GLU A 44 10.08 -20.36 -23.00
C GLU A 44 11.06 -21.55 -23.10
N PRO A 45 12.25 -21.51 -22.45
CA PRO A 45 13.13 -22.68 -22.41
C PRO A 45 12.48 -23.90 -21.72
N GLY A 46 11.67 -23.69 -20.71
CA GLY A 46 10.94 -24.76 -20.02
C GLY A 46 9.90 -25.43 -20.90
N ILE A 47 9.19 -24.67 -21.73
CA ILE A 47 8.23 -25.19 -22.71
C ILE A 47 8.95 -26.01 -23.80
N ILE A 48 10.06 -25.51 -24.33
CA ILE A 48 10.90 -26.21 -25.29
C ILE A 48 11.39 -27.53 -24.70
N SER A 49 11.84 -27.52 -23.43
CA SER A 49 12.27 -28.72 -22.71
C SER A 49 11.14 -29.76 -22.57
N ALA A 50 9.93 -29.30 -22.18
CA ALA A 50 8.77 -30.15 -22.07
C ALA A 50 8.42 -30.83 -23.40
N ARG A 51 8.54 -30.14 -24.52
CA ARG A 51 8.38 -30.67 -25.88
C ARG A 51 9.46 -31.70 -26.20
N ASN A 52 10.72 -31.40 -25.92
CA ASN A 52 11.86 -32.26 -26.18
C ASN A 52 11.82 -33.53 -25.35
N PHE A 53 11.20 -33.52 -24.17
CA PHE A 53 10.94 -34.71 -23.35
C PHE A 53 9.75 -35.53 -23.84
N GLY A 54 9.09 -35.12 -24.93
CA GLY A 54 7.97 -35.87 -25.52
C GLY A 54 6.69 -35.83 -24.66
N LEU A 55 6.54 -34.85 -23.79
CA LEU A 55 5.31 -34.71 -22.98
C LEU A 55 4.15 -34.28 -23.88
N VAL A 56 3.03 -35.00 -23.78
CA VAL A 56 1.79 -34.68 -24.52
C VAL A 56 1.18 -33.37 -24.02
N GLY A 57 1.31 -33.09 -22.72
CA GLY A 57 0.84 -31.90 -22.07
C GLY A 57 1.19 -31.96 -20.58
N VAL A 58 0.85 -30.88 -19.88
CA VAL A 58 1.08 -30.72 -18.44
C VAL A 58 -0.17 -30.17 -17.76
N TYR A 59 -0.31 -30.47 -16.48
CA TYR A 59 -1.34 -29.83 -15.67
C TYR A 59 -0.87 -28.47 -15.23
N VAL A 60 -1.61 -27.45 -15.62
CA VAL A 60 -1.39 -26.09 -15.16
C VAL A 60 -2.47 -25.70 -14.18
N LEU A 61 -2.11 -24.91 -13.18
CA LEU A 61 -3.09 -24.17 -12.42
C LEU A 61 -3.78 -23.24 -13.41
N GLU A 62 -5.12 -23.18 -13.38
CA GLU A 62 -5.79 -22.13 -14.12
C GLU A 62 -5.02 -20.86 -13.86
N PRO A 63 -4.57 -20.15 -14.90
CA PRO A 63 -3.88 -18.92 -14.67
C PRO A 63 -4.82 -18.11 -13.78
N ALA A 64 -4.35 -17.75 -12.59
CA ALA A 64 -4.85 -16.53 -12.02
C ALA A 64 -4.85 -15.58 -13.21
N GLU A 65 -6.03 -15.07 -13.58
CA GLU A 65 -6.15 -14.19 -14.74
C GLU A 65 -4.98 -13.21 -14.72
N PRO A 66 -4.41 -12.89 -15.86
CA PRO A 66 -3.27 -11.97 -15.87
C PRO A 66 -3.64 -10.82 -14.97
N VAL A 67 -2.73 -10.48 -14.06
CA VAL A 67 -2.89 -9.35 -13.16
C VAL A 67 -3.56 -8.24 -13.96
N PRO A 68 -4.73 -7.74 -13.55
CA PRO A 68 -5.43 -6.75 -14.32
C PRO A 68 -4.44 -5.63 -14.63
N PRO A 69 -4.41 -5.11 -15.86
CA PRO A 69 -3.51 -4.02 -16.17
C PRO A 69 -3.71 -2.94 -15.12
N LEU A 70 -2.61 -2.41 -14.60
CA LEU A 70 -2.65 -1.30 -13.66
C LEU A 70 -3.59 -0.22 -14.22
N SER A 71 -4.46 0.32 -13.41
CA SER A 71 -5.29 1.44 -13.83
C SER A 71 -4.37 2.60 -14.23
N ARG A 72 -4.88 3.53 -15.04
CA ARG A 72 -4.11 4.74 -15.39
C ARG A 72 -3.69 5.49 -14.13
N GLU A 73 -4.55 5.55 -13.12
CA GLU A 73 -4.30 6.17 -11.84
C GLU A 73 -3.16 5.48 -11.06
N ASP A 74 -3.13 4.13 -11.05
CA ASP A 74 -2.04 3.38 -10.43
C ASP A 74 -0.70 3.64 -11.15
N LEU A 75 -0.70 3.71 -12.48
CA LEU A 75 0.51 4.03 -13.26
C LEU A 75 1.00 5.46 -12.99
N GLU A 76 0.10 6.43 -12.95
CA GLU A 76 0.42 7.82 -12.60
C GLU A 76 0.98 7.91 -11.18
N PHE A 77 0.41 7.18 -10.23
CA PHE A 77 0.90 7.11 -8.85
C PHE A 77 2.35 6.60 -8.80
N GLU A 78 2.68 5.51 -9.49
CA GLU A 78 4.04 4.96 -9.54
C GLU A 78 5.04 5.92 -10.23
N GLN A 79 4.62 6.56 -11.32
CA GLN A 79 5.45 7.54 -12.03
C GLN A 79 5.75 8.75 -11.15
N LEU A 80 4.75 9.32 -10.50
CA LEU A 80 4.90 10.48 -9.62
C LEU A 80 5.78 10.16 -8.41
N GLN A 81 5.59 9.01 -7.78
CA GLN A 81 6.49 8.57 -6.71
C GLN A 81 7.95 8.52 -7.17
N THR A 82 8.20 7.96 -8.35
CA THR A 82 9.56 7.88 -8.91
C THR A 82 10.17 9.26 -9.11
N VAL A 83 9.42 10.18 -9.73
CA VAL A 83 9.87 11.58 -9.94
C VAL A 83 10.18 12.26 -8.61
N TYR A 84 9.30 12.11 -7.63
CA TYR A 84 9.48 12.74 -6.30
C TYR A 84 10.68 12.17 -5.54
N ILE A 85 10.97 10.87 -5.68
CA ILE A 85 12.17 10.27 -5.09
C ILE A 85 13.44 10.92 -5.65
N PHE A 86 13.51 11.17 -6.97
CA PHE A 86 14.66 11.86 -7.56
C PHE A 86 14.77 13.31 -7.08
N GLN A 87 13.65 14.02 -6.99
CA GLN A 87 13.63 15.40 -6.46
C GLN A 87 14.03 15.45 -4.98
N LEU A 88 13.56 14.50 -4.18
CA LEU A 88 13.97 14.40 -2.78
C LEU A 88 15.47 14.11 -2.65
N ARG A 89 16.03 13.21 -3.47
CA ARG A 89 17.47 12.96 -3.48
C ARG A 89 18.28 14.22 -3.78
N GLU A 90 17.83 15.02 -4.74
CA GLU A 90 18.44 16.32 -5.04
C GLU A 90 18.39 17.27 -3.83
N CYS A 91 17.24 17.36 -3.14
CA CYS A 91 17.11 18.14 -1.91
C CYS A 91 18.11 17.67 -0.83
N LEU A 92 18.19 16.35 -0.60
CA LEU A 92 19.08 15.79 0.41
C LEU A 92 20.58 15.98 0.07
N ASP A 93 20.93 15.91 -1.21
CA ASP A 93 22.26 16.22 -1.69
C ASP A 93 22.65 17.69 -1.46
N LEU A 94 21.70 18.62 -1.62
CA LEU A 94 21.90 20.03 -1.31
C LEU A 94 22.06 20.26 0.20
N ILE A 95 21.26 19.59 1.02
CA ILE A 95 21.40 19.61 2.50
C ILE A 95 22.78 19.12 2.92
N ALA A 96 23.22 17.97 2.40
CA ALA A 96 24.55 17.42 2.70
C ALA A 96 25.68 18.37 2.33
N LYS A 97 25.51 19.15 1.26
CA LYS A 97 26.46 20.18 0.80
C LYS A 97 26.26 21.55 1.46
N ARG A 98 25.32 21.65 2.40
CA ARG A 98 24.94 22.90 3.08
C ARG A 98 24.58 24.04 2.10
N LYS A 99 23.90 23.69 1.00
CA LYS A 99 23.39 24.63 0.00
C LYS A 99 21.91 24.87 0.21
N ARG A 100 21.41 26.00 -0.32
CA ARG A 100 19.98 26.29 -0.30
C ARG A 100 19.18 25.23 -1.03
N ILE A 101 18.06 24.78 -0.44
CA ILE A 101 17.24 23.68 -0.94
C ILE A 101 16.15 24.24 -1.90
N GLU A 102 16.58 24.84 -3.01
CA GLU A 102 15.67 25.48 -3.96
C GLU A 102 14.57 24.56 -4.54
N PRO A 103 14.81 23.25 -4.78
CA PRO A 103 13.77 22.36 -5.29
C PRO A 103 12.66 22.02 -4.29
N LEU A 104 12.91 22.17 -2.98
CA LEU A 104 11.99 21.71 -1.93
C LEU A 104 10.58 22.31 -2.03
N PRO A 105 10.38 23.64 -2.18
CA PRO A 105 9.03 24.18 -2.27
C PRO A 105 8.23 23.65 -3.47
N LYS A 106 8.90 23.40 -4.60
CA LYS A 106 8.26 22.83 -5.79
C LYS A 106 7.83 21.38 -5.54
N LEU A 107 8.69 20.58 -4.91
CA LEU A 107 8.37 19.20 -4.55
C LEU A 107 7.16 19.14 -3.62
N LEU A 108 7.14 19.95 -2.57
CA LEU A 108 6.04 20.03 -1.61
C LEU A 108 4.73 20.44 -2.29
N ASN A 109 4.75 21.52 -3.09
CA ASN A 109 3.56 21.96 -3.80
C ASN A 109 3.03 20.91 -4.77
N ASN A 110 3.91 20.20 -5.48
CA ASN A 110 3.51 19.14 -6.37
C ASN A 110 2.80 17.99 -5.62
N ILE A 111 3.35 17.55 -4.48
CA ILE A 111 2.73 16.50 -3.66
C ILE A 111 1.35 16.95 -3.16
N ILE A 112 1.24 18.17 -2.62
CA ILE A 112 -0.01 18.71 -2.10
C ILE A 112 -1.05 18.88 -3.22
N GLN A 113 -0.66 19.40 -4.38
CA GLN A 113 -1.57 19.59 -5.50
C GLN A 113 -2.09 18.26 -6.08
N HIS A 114 -1.21 17.23 -6.22
CA HIS A 114 -1.61 15.96 -6.79
C HIS A 114 -2.43 15.11 -5.81
N TYR A 115 -2.08 15.10 -4.52
CA TYR A 115 -2.70 14.19 -3.56
C TYR A 115 -3.61 14.88 -2.55
N GLY A 116 -3.28 16.08 -2.09
CA GLY A 116 -4.12 16.83 -1.17
C GLY A 116 -5.42 17.31 -1.80
N ALA A 117 -5.45 17.54 -3.11
CA ALA A 117 -6.66 17.98 -3.82
C ALA A 117 -7.61 16.84 -4.21
N LEU A 118 -7.25 15.57 -3.99
CA LEU A 118 -8.07 14.44 -4.38
C LEU A 118 -9.35 14.35 -3.54
N ASP A 119 -10.49 14.23 -4.21
CA ASP A 119 -11.81 14.08 -3.61
C ASP A 119 -12.25 12.60 -3.46
N HIS A 120 -11.43 11.67 -3.90
CA HIS A 120 -11.65 10.24 -3.90
C HIS A 120 -10.51 9.48 -3.22
N ARG A 121 -10.70 8.17 -3.01
CA ARG A 121 -9.67 7.28 -2.48
C ARG A 121 -8.72 6.84 -3.57
N VAL A 122 -7.47 6.62 -3.20
CA VAL A 122 -6.46 6.05 -4.09
C VAL A 122 -6.05 4.65 -3.66
N ASN A 123 -5.62 3.83 -4.60
CA ASN A 123 -4.92 2.60 -4.29
C ASN A 123 -3.49 2.96 -3.86
N PHE A 124 -3.24 2.95 -2.56
CA PHE A 124 -1.93 3.26 -2.02
C PHE A 124 -1.02 2.04 -2.14
N ASN A 125 -0.52 1.80 -3.35
CA ASN A 125 0.37 0.69 -3.62
C ASN A 125 1.75 0.94 -3.01
N GLN A 126 2.18 -0.02 -2.18
CA GLN A 126 3.51 0.00 -1.60
C GLN A 126 4.49 -0.72 -2.53
N ASN A 127 5.47 0.02 -3.05
CA ASN A 127 6.55 -0.57 -3.84
C ASN A 127 7.55 -1.30 -2.95
N LEU A 128 8.13 -2.40 -3.48
CA LEU A 128 9.24 -3.08 -2.82
C LEU A 128 10.35 -2.08 -2.48
N ARG A 129 10.84 -2.14 -1.25
CA ARG A 129 11.90 -1.28 -0.73
C ARG A 129 13.15 -2.10 -0.45
N SER A 130 14.30 -1.46 -0.59
CA SER A 130 15.60 -1.96 -0.18
C SER A 130 16.16 -1.06 0.92
N SER A 131 17.19 -1.52 1.62
CA SER A 131 17.89 -0.68 2.60
C SER A 131 18.52 0.58 1.98
N GLU A 132 18.69 0.62 0.66
CA GLU A 132 19.26 1.77 -0.06
C GLU A 132 18.25 2.83 -0.45
N ASP A 133 16.99 2.43 -0.67
CA ASP A 133 15.93 3.35 -1.11
C ASP A 133 14.80 3.53 -0.08
N PHE A 134 14.86 2.78 1.03
CA PHE A 134 13.81 2.78 2.07
C PHE A 134 13.47 4.20 2.52
N MET A 135 14.47 4.98 2.93
CA MET A 135 14.29 6.33 3.45
C MET A 135 13.56 7.25 2.44
N TYR A 136 13.97 7.21 1.17
CA TYR A 136 13.35 8.06 0.15
C TYR A 136 11.89 7.67 -0.11
N LYS A 137 11.63 6.37 -0.24
CA LYS A 137 10.27 5.86 -0.49
C LYS A 137 9.37 6.09 0.71
N HIS A 138 9.88 5.88 1.91
CA HIS A 138 9.18 6.15 3.16
C HIS A 138 8.80 7.63 3.28
N ALA A 139 9.76 8.54 3.13
CA ALA A 139 9.55 9.97 3.23
C ALA A 139 8.49 10.48 2.21
N ILE A 140 8.57 10.03 0.94
CA ILE A 140 7.59 10.39 -0.08
C ILE A 140 6.21 9.82 0.25
N SER A 141 6.12 8.55 0.63
CA SER A 141 4.84 7.92 1.01
C SER A 141 4.20 8.62 2.20
N THR A 142 4.98 8.91 3.23
CA THR A 142 4.51 9.65 4.42
C THR A 142 4.05 11.06 4.04
N ALA A 143 4.80 11.77 3.18
CA ALA A 143 4.41 13.10 2.71
C ALA A 143 3.11 13.10 1.89
N ILE A 144 2.88 12.07 1.08
CA ILE A 144 1.61 11.87 0.36
C ILE A 144 0.48 11.66 1.36
N LEU A 145 0.63 10.75 2.31
CA LEU A 145 -0.40 10.45 3.31
C LEU A 145 -0.74 11.67 4.18
N VAL A 146 0.26 12.40 4.69
CA VAL A 146 -0.02 13.62 5.48
C VAL A 146 -0.72 14.69 4.64
N SER A 147 -0.40 14.82 3.35
CA SER A 147 -1.05 15.79 2.45
C SER A 147 -2.53 15.44 2.24
N MET A 148 -2.84 14.15 2.04
CA MET A 148 -4.23 13.68 1.90
C MET A 148 -5.02 13.86 3.20
N ILE A 149 -4.46 13.44 4.34
CA ILE A 149 -5.12 13.54 5.65
C ILE A 149 -5.34 15.01 6.03
N SER A 150 -4.32 15.87 5.91
CA SER A 150 -4.42 17.28 6.28
C SER A 150 -5.42 18.04 5.44
N SER A 151 -5.51 17.73 4.14
CA SER A 151 -6.52 18.31 3.27
C SER A 151 -7.94 17.93 3.69
N ARG A 152 -8.19 16.66 4.02
CA ARG A 152 -9.50 16.19 4.52
C ARG A 152 -9.87 16.80 5.88
N LEU A 153 -8.87 17.14 6.69
CA LEU A 153 -9.04 17.84 7.97
C LEU A 153 -9.06 19.38 7.80
N HIS A 154 -9.10 19.88 6.56
CA HIS A 154 -9.21 21.30 6.22
C HIS A 154 -8.05 22.16 6.72
N TYR A 155 -6.84 21.62 6.79
CA TYR A 155 -5.65 22.39 7.06
C TYR A 155 -5.37 23.34 5.89
N ASP A 156 -4.93 24.55 6.19
CA ASP A 156 -4.58 25.51 5.16
C ASP A 156 -3.28 25.14 4.43
N HIS A 157 -2.97 25.86 3.35
CA HIS A 157 -1.82 25.55 2.52
C HIS A 157 -0.47 25.65 3.26
N GLN A 158 -0.32 26.62 4.17
CA GLN A 158 0.91 26.77 4.98
C GLN A 158 1.07 25.60 5.97
N GLN A 159 -0.02 25.18 6.57
CA GLN A 159 -0.06 24.01 7.44
C GLN A 159 0.26 22.73 6.69
N GLN A 160 -0.25 22.57 5.47
CA GLN A 160 0.06 21.43 4.59
C GLN A 160 1.54 21.43 4.17
N LEU A 161 2.11 22.59 3.81
CA LEU A 161 3.55 22.74 3.52
C LEU A 161 4.40 22.35 4.72
N THR A 162 4.01 22.77 5.92
CA THR A 162 4.67 22.44 7.18
C THR A 162 4.70 20.92 7.42
N LEU A 163 3.53 20.27 7.30
CA LEU A 163 3.38 18.83 7.48
C LEU A 163 4.18 18.03 6.44
N ALA A 164 4.04 18.39 5.16
CA ALA A 164 4.73 17.69 4.08
C ALA A 164 6.25 17.86 4.19
N ALA A 165 6.74 19.05 4.55
CA ALA A 165 8.18 19.30 4.77
C ALA A 165 8.72 18.47 5.95
N ALA A 166 7.98 18.42 7.05
CA ALA A 166 8.35 17.58 8.18
C ALA A 166 8.38 16.09 7.81
N ALA A 167 7.37 15.61 7.09
CA ALA A 167 7.30 14.23 6.63
C ALA A 167 8.45 13.82 5.69
N LEU A 168 8.96 14.76 4.87
CA LEU A 168 10.09 14.49 3.97
C LEU A 168 11.45 14.48 4.67
N LEU A 169 11.59 15.15 5.82
CA LEU A 169 12.91 15.48 6.35
C LEU A 169 13.15 15.02 7.80
N TYR A 170 12.13 14.57 8.56
CA TYR A 170 12.29 14.22 9.98
C TYR A 170 13.24 13.03 10.21
N ASP A 171 13.29 12.11 9.25
CA ASP A 171 14.07 10.87 9.31
C ASP A 171 15.40 10.91 8.53
N ILE A 172 15.81 12.09 8.05
CA ILE A 172 17.07 12.28 7.29
C ILE A 172 18.29 11.71 8.01
N GLY A 173 18.25 11.68 9.33
CA GLY A 173 19.32 11.15 10.17
C GLY A 173 19.56 9.65 9.96
N TYR A 174 18.57 8.89 9.50
CA TYR A 174 18.70 7.46 9.22
C TYR A 174 19.73 7.16 8.11
N SER A 175 20.03 8.13 7.26
CA SER A 175 21.12 8.01 6.28
C SER A 175 22.49 7.70 6.89
N HIS A 176 22.67 7.96 8.19
CA HIS A 176 23.89 7.71 8.94
C HIS A 176 23.82 6.46 9.84
N VAL A 177 22.70 5.76 9.86
CA VAL A 177 22.53 4.55 10.67
C VAL A 177 23.11 3.34 9.93
N PRO A 178 23.86 2.47 10.64
CA PRO A 178 24.38 1.23 10.05
C PRO A 178 23.27 0.34 9.50
N LYS A 179 23.48 -0.22 8.30
CA LYS A 179 22.49 -1.08 7.61
C LYS A 179 22.02 -2.25 8.47
N ASN A 180 22.89 -2.86 9.24
CA ASN A 180 22.57 -3.98 10.13
C ASN A 180 21.58 -3.60 11.25
N ILE A 181 21.37 -2.32 11.52
CA ILE A 181 20.31 -1.83 12.44
C ILE A 181 19.04 -1.53 11.65
N LEU A 182 19.16 -0.86 10.49
CA LEU A 182 18.01 -0.52 9.63
C LEU A 182 17.29 -1.76 9.08
N ASP A 183 18.04 -2.84 8.84
CA ASP A 183 17.48 -4.09 8.30
C ASP A 183 16.78 -4.95 9.39
N LYS A 184 16.83 -4.54 10.66
CA LYS A 184 16.11 -5.22 11.75
C LYS A 184 14.61 -4.84 11.73
N GLY A 185 13.75 -5.83 11.90
CA GLY A 185 12.34 -5.58 12.22
C GLY A 185 12.19 -4.91 13.60
N SER A 186 11.13 -4.13 13.78
CA SER A 186 10.83 -3.42 15.04
C SER A 186 10.90 -4.31 16.27
N ASP A 187 10.49 -5.58 16.13
CA ASP A 187 10.45 -6.58 17.21
C ASP A 187 11.85 -7.12 17.59
N THR A 188 12.83 -6.97 16.72
CA THR A 188 14.20 -7.46 16.90
C THR A 188 15.19 -6.37 17.32
N LEU A 189 14.75 -5.10 17.38
CA LEU A 189 15.56 -3.98 17.85
C LEU A 189 15.84 -4.10 19.35
N SER A 190 17.12 -4.12 19.73
CA SER A 190 17.55 -4.00 21.13
C SER A 190 17.36 -2.56 21.64
N THR A 191 17.42 -2.37 22.95
CA THR A 191 17.41 -1.03 23.55
C THR A 191 18.52 -0.15 23.00
N SER A 192 19.72 -0.69 22.82
CA SER A 192 20.85 0.03 22.24
C SER A 192 20.63 0.42 20.77
N ASP A 193 19.97 -0.46 19.97
CA ASP A 193 19.60 -0.11 18.59
C ASP A 193 18.61 1.06 18.55
N ARG A 194 17.61 1.05 19.47
CA ARG A 194 16.62 2.15 19.57
C ARG A 194 17.28 3.47 19.98
N GLU A 195 18.26 3.44 20.88
CA GLU A 195 19.05 4.62 21.23
C GLU A 195 19.84 5.17 20.04
N VAL A 196 20.46 4.28 19.24
CA VAL A 196 21.16 4.68 18.01
C VAL A 196 20.19 5.34 17.02
N LEU A 197 19.02 4.76 16.81
CA LEU A 197 17.99 5.33 15.93
C LEU A 197 17.50 6.70 16.44
N GLN A 198 17.23 6.82 17.74
CA GLN A 198 16.80 8.08 18.35
C GLN A 198 17.88 9.18 18.18
N HIS A 199 19.13 8.88 18.47
CA HIS A 199 20.22 9.83 18.28
C HIS A 199 20.44 10.20 16.81
N ALA A 200 20.19 9.27 15.88
CA ALA A 200 20.28 9.58 14.46
C ALA A 200 19.22 10.60 14.03
N LEU A 201 17.98 10.44 14.49
CA LEU A 201 16.89 11.41 14.24
C LEU A 201 17.25 12.80 14.80
N GLU A 202 17.68 12.85 16.06
CA GLU A 202 18.10 14.11 16.72
C GLU A 202 19.18 14.85 15.93
N ARG A 203 20.25 14.13 15.55
CA ARG A 203 21.38 14.68 14.79
C ARG A 203 21.01 15.05 13.35
N GLY A 204 20.04 14.34 12.74
CA GLY A 204 19.59 14.63 11.38
C GLY A 204 18.84 15.95 11.28
N ILE A 205 18.08 16.32 12.30
CA ILE A 205 17.30 17.57 12.33
C ILE A 205 18.18 18.79 12.64
N GLU A 206 19.22 18.66 13.45
CA GLU A 206 20.05 19.78 13.89
C GLU A 206 20.58 20.64 12.73
N PRO A 207 21.20 20.08 11.66
CA PRO A 207 21.71 20.86 10.53
C PRO A 207 20.63 21.60 9.75
N LEU A 208 19.37 21.15 9.81
CA LEU A 208 18.25 21.75 9.11
C LEU A 208 17.92 23.15 9.68
N GLY A 209 18.37 23.45 10.88
CA GLY A 209 18.21 24.77 11.51
C GLY A 209 18.76 25.94 10.69
N MET A 210 19.76 25.69 9.83
CA MET A 210 20.34 26.72 8.95
C MET A 210 19.35 27.23 7.89
N TYR A 211 18.32 26.45 7.53
CA TYR A 211 17.32 26.81 6.51
C TYR A 211 16.08 27.52 7.07
N ARG A 212 16.10 27.82 8.37
CA ARG A 212 14.95 28.43 9.08
C ARG A 212 14.42 29.69 8.41
N SER A 213 15.29 30.49 7.79
CA SER A 213 14.93 31.75 7.14
C SER A 213 14.75 31.63 5.62
N ASP A 214 14.93 30.43 5.04
CA ASP A 214 14.87 30.26 3.60
C ASP A 214 13.42 30.15 3.06
N PHE A 215 12.50 29.67 3.91
CA PHE A 215 11.10 29.47 3.57
C PHE A 215 10.20 29.77 4.76
N ASP A 216 9.05 30.40 4.55
CA ASP A 216 8.14 30.85 5.61
C ASP A 216 7.55 29.68 6.44
N PHE A 217 7.35 28.52 5.82
CA PHE A 217 6.86 27.31 6.51
C PHE A 217 7.95 26.56 7.31
N PHE A 218 9.22 26.81 7.03
CA PHE A 218 10.30 25.97 7.53
C PHE A 218 10.53 26.06 9.04
N PRO A 219 10.41 27.26 9.70
CA PRO A 219 10.51 27.33 11.16
C PRO A 219 9.51 26.43 11.86
N ARG A 220 8.28 26.38 11.33
CA ARG A 220 7.21 25.56 11.88
C ARG A 220 7.43 24.07 11.58
N ALA A 221 7.94 23.74 10.40
CA ALA A 221 8.32 22.37 10.04
C ALA A 221 9.44 21.83 10.93
N LEU A 222 10.46 22.64 11.24
CA LEU A 222 11.52 22.28 12.21
C LEU A 222 10.94 21.99 13.61
N ALA A 223 10.05 22.85 14.09
CA ALA A 223 9.39 22.65 15.38
C ALA A 223 8.55 21.35 15.37
N LEU A 224 7.88 21.05 14.27
CA LEU A 224 7.12 19.81 14.09
C LEU A 224 8.03 18.58 14.10
N MET A 225 9.14 18.60 13.37
CA MET A 225 10.10 17.50 13.37
C MET A 225 10.65 17.24 14.77
N GLN A 226 11.05 18.28 15.51
CA GLN A 226 11.51 18.17 16.89
C GLN A 226 10.42 17.61 17.80
N ALA A 227 9.19 18.13 17.72
CA ALA A 227 8.06 17.66 18.49
C ALA A 227 7.74 16.18 18.19
N TYR A 228 7.86 15.77 16.93
CA TYR A 228 7.65 14.38 16.52
C TYR A 228 8.71 13.44 17.07
N VAL A 229 9.99 13.78 16.93
CA VAL A 229 11.13 12.97 17.42
C VAL A 229 11.08 12.78 18.93
N TYR A 230 10.60 13.77 19.66
CA TYR A 230 10.46 13.71 21.13
C TYR A 230 9.04 13.40 21.60
N ALA A 231 8.13 12.98 20.70
CA ALA A 231 6.74 12.75 21.07
C ALA A 231 6.54 11.68 22.15
N ASP A 232 7.47 10.72 22.25
CA ASP A 232 7.48 9.69 23.31
C ASP A 232 8.37 10.12 24.51
N TYR A 233 9.04 11.28 24.44
CA TYR A 233 9.92 11.86 25.46
C TYR A 233 9.68 13.36 25.63
N PRO A 234 8.46 13.79 25.99
CA PRO A 234 8.09 15.21 26.00
C PRO A 234 8.94 16.05 26.96
N GLU A 235 9.54 15.42 27.98
CA GLU A 235 10.45 16.08 28.92
C GLU A 235 11.76 16.56 28.28
N LYS A 236 12.10 16.07 27.09
CA LYS A 236 13.29 16.49 26.33
C LYS A 236 13.04 17.70 25.43
N LEU A 237 11.77 18.12 25.25
CA LEU A 237 11.43 19.27 24.42
C LEU A 237 11.86 20.56 25.11
N ALA A 238 12.62 21.40 24.40
CA ALA A 238 12.99 22.72 24.87
C ALA A 238 11.77 23.68 24.99
N ILE A 239 10.78 23.51 24.10
CA ILE A 239 9.53 24.23 24.06
C ILE A 239 8.41 23.24 23.80
N MET A 240 7.38 23.25 24.67
CA MET A 240 6.20 22.42 24.45
C MET A 240 5.44 22.89 23.20
N PRO A 241 5.02 21.96 22.34
CA PRO A 241 4.27 22.29 21.14
C PRO A 241 2.88 22.85 21.51
N ASP A 242 2.43 23.86 20.79
CA ASP A 242 1.06 24.36 20.88
C ASP A 242 0.05 23.30 20.35
N GLU A 243 -1.24 23.58 20.54
CA GLU A 243 -2.33 22.65 20.19
C GLU A 243 -2.33 22.30 18.69
N GLU A 244 -2.08 23.27 17.83
CA GLU A 244 -1.99 23.04 16.37
C GLU A 244 -0.83 22.10 16.03
N LEU A 245 0.35 22.37 16.60
CA LEU A 245 1.52 21.55 16.36
C LEU A 245 1.35 20.12 16.92
N GLN A 246 0.68 19.98 18.07
CA GLN A 246 0.29 18.66 18.62
C GLN A 246 -0.63 17.90 17.64
N GLY A 247 -1.60 18.60 17.03
CA GLY A 247 -2.46 18.04 15.98
C GLY A 247 -1.64 17.52 14.79
N MET A 248 -0.68 18.31 14.31
CA MET A 248 0.22 17.94 13.23
C MET A 248 1.11 16.73 13.58
N VAL A 249 1.62 16.65 14.81
CA VAL A 249 2.39 15.48 15.31
C VAL A 249 1.55 14.20 15.23
N LYS A 250 0.26 14.27 15.60
CA LYS A 250 -0.65 13.12 15.51
C LYS A 250 -0.89 12.68 14.07
N ILE A 251 -1.04 13.63 13.13
CA ILE A 251 -1.20 13.32 11.70
C ILE A 251 0.06 12.61 11.17
N LEU A 252 1.23 13.19 11.42
CA LEU A 252 2.50 12.61 10.99
C LEU A 252 2.69 11.21 11.56
N ARG A 253 2.35 11.00 12.84
CA ARG A 253 2.47 9.68 13.51
C ARG A 253 1.60 8.62 12.87
N VAL A 254 0.36 8.92 12.53
CA VAL A 254 -0.55 7.96 11.88
C VAL A 254 -0.04 7.61 10.47
N ALA A 255 0.38 8.60 9.69
CA ALA A 255 0.89 8.40 8.34
C ALA A 255 2.19 7.59 8.33
N ASP A 256 3.14 7.94 9.18
CA ASP A 256 4.42 7.27 9.36
C ASP A 256 4.24 5.79 9.75
N GLN A 257 3.45 5.53 10.80
CA GLN A 257 3.26 4.16 11.28
C GLN A 257 2.49 3.30 10.29
N PHE A 258 1.49 3.86 9.60
CA PHE A 258 0.79 3.14 8.55
C PHE A 258 1.74 2.72 7.42
N ASP A 259 2.56 3.64 6.93
CA ASP A 259 3.53 3.34 5.88
C ASP A 259 4.57 2.32 6.34
N GLN A 260 5.14 2.46 7.55
CA GLN A 260 6.10 1.49 8.09
C GLN A 260 5.52 0.08 8.20
N MET A 261 4.28 -0.06 8.68
CA MET A 261 3.63 -1.36 8.84
C MET A 261 3.28 -2.02 7.50
N THR A 262 2.82 -1.24 6.52
CA THR A 262 2.32 -1.77 5.25
C THR A 262 3.38 -1.87 4.15
N ALA A 263 4.54 -1.22 4.32
CA ALA A 263 5.62 -1.24 3.34
C ALA A 263 6.26 -2.62 3.19
N MET A 264 6.44 -3.05 1.95
CA MET A 264 7.25 -4.22 1.63
C MET A 264 8.73 -3.89 1.79
N ASN A 265 9.42 -4.60 2.66
CA ASN A 265 10.85 -4.41 2.91
C ASN A 265 11.60 -5.75 2.85
N ILE A 266 12.89 -5.71 2.50
CA ILE A 266 13.72 -6.91 2.51
C ILE A 266 13.97 -7.29 3.98
N GLY A 267 13.51 -8.48 4.37
CA GLY A 267 13.67 -9.01 5.74
C GLY A 267 12.53 -8.66 6.70
N HIS A 268 11.50 -7.96 6.24
CA HIS A 268 10.29 -7.67 7.03
C HIS A 268 9.03 -8.02 6.23
N GLU A 269 8.16 -8.83 6.83
CA GLU A 269 6.85 -9.10 6.24
C GLU A 269 5.90 -7.94 6.55
N PRO A 270 5.38 -7.25 5.53
CA PRO A 270 4.43 -6.18 5.75
C PRO A 270 3.10 -6.73 6.27
N VAL A 271 2.46 -6.02 7.16
CA VAL A 271 1.07 -6.33 7.52
C VAL A 271 0.13 -5.77 6.44
N SER A 272 -1.05 -6.35 6.33
CA SER A 272 -2.08 -5.84 5.42
C SER A 272 -2.61 -4.48 5.89
N GLU A 273 -3.23 -3.74 4.96
CA GLU A 273 -3.90 -2.48 5.26
C GLU A 273 -4.99 -2.67 6.34
N ILE A 274 -5.74 -3.78 6.30
CA ILE A 274 -6.73 -4.12 7.35
C ILE A 274 -6.04 -4.29 8.70
N SER A 275 -4.96 -5.06 8.75
CA SER A 275 -4.22 -5.32 9.99
C SER A 275 -3.58 -4.05 10.52
N ALA A 276 -3.00 -3.19 9.66
CA ALA A 276 -2.47 -1.89 10.03
C ALA A 276 -3.57 -0.99 10.63
N MET A 277 -4.73 -0.88 9.98
CA MET A 277 -5.86 -0.10 10.48
C MET A 277 -6.39 -0.62 11.82
N LYS A 278 -6.43 -1.94 12.02
CA LYS A 278 -6.79 -2.55 13.31
C LYS A 278 -5.79 -2.17 14.41
N LEU A 279 -4.49 -2.24 14.13
CA LEU A 279 -3.42 -1.88 15.08
C LEU A 279 -3.50 -0.39 15.47
N LEU A 280 -3.63 0.51 14.48
CA LEU A 280 -3.78 1.94 14.73
C LEU A 280 -5.05 2.26 15.55
N SER A 281 -6.17 1.57 15.25
CA SER A 281 -7.43 1.79 15.98
C SER A 281 -7.43 1.21 17.41
N ALA A 282 -6.61 0.18 17.67
CA ALA A 282 -6.54 -0.47 18.96
C ALA A 282 -5.83 0.38 20.02
N ASP A 283 -4.88 1.22 19.64
CA ASP A 283 -4.13 2.08 20.54
C ASP A 283 -4.56 3.55 20.41
N ALA A 284 -5.73 3.85 20.97
CA ALA A 284 -6.29 5.22 20.98
C ALA A 284 -5.50 6.22 21.85
N THR A 285 -4.55 5.75 22.64
CA THR A 285 -3.67 6.63 23.44
C THR A 285 -2.55 7.20 22.57
N ARG A 286 -2.09 6.43 21.61
CA ARG A 286 -1.00 6.78 20.71
C ARG A 286 -1.48 7.33 19.36
N TYR A 287 -2.61 6.84 18.86
CA TYR A 287 -3.16 7.22 17.55
C TYR A 287 -4.54 7.86 17.70
N ASP A 288 -4.69 9.04 17.15
CA ASP A 288 -5.95 9.77 17.19
C ASP A 288 -6.99 9.09 16.30
N LYS A 289 -8.15 8.76 16.87
CA LYS A 289 -9.22 8.01 16.20
C LYS A 289 -9.78 8.74 14.97
N GLN A 290 -9.87 10.08 15.01
CA GLN A 290 -10.38 10.86 13.90
C GLN A 290 -9.37 10.83 12.75
N ILE A 291 -8.09 10.94 13.04
CA ILE A 291 -7.03 10.89 12.02
C ILE A 291 -6.96 9.50 11.38
N VAL A 292 -7.08 8.43 12.17
CA VAL A 292 -7.14 7.06 11.64
C VAL A 292 -8.36 6.86 10.76
N ALA A 293 -9.53 7.38 11.14
CA ALA A 293 -10.73 7.34 10.31
C ALA A 293 -10.54 8.14 9.00
N THR A 294 -9.93 9.32 9.08
CA THR A 294 -9.62 10.15 7.91
C THR A 294 -8.65 9.45 6.96
N LEU A 295 -7.65 8.73 7.46
CA LEU A 295 -6.78 7.90 6.63
C LEU A 295 -7.58 6.87 5.81
N ALA A 296 -8.57 6.21 6.43
CA ALA A 296 -9.44 5.25 5.72
C ALA A 296 -10.34 5.91 4.65
N GLU A 297 -10.52 7.23 4.71
CA GLU A 297 -11.21 8.00 3.66
C GLU A 297 -10.28 8.40 2.51
N CYS A 298 -8.97 8.38 2.73
CA CYS A 298 -7.96 8.76 1.74
C CYS A 298 -7.58 7.61 0.81
N ILE A 299 -7.58 6.37 1.31
CA ILE A 299 -7.05 5.20 0.60
C ILE A 299 -8.04 4.04 0.59
N HIS A 300 -7.91 3.16 -0.39
CA HIS A 300 -8.67 1.92 -0.44
C HIS A 300 -8.05 0.89 0.50
N ILE A 301 -8.75 0.58 1.61
CA ILE A 301 -8.32 -0.46 2.57
C ILE A 301 -8.70 -1.86 2.07
N VAL A 302 -9.91 -2.00 1.52
CA VAL A 302 -10.43 -3.26 0.96
C VAL A 302 -10.89 -2.96 -0.47
N PRO A 303 -9.95 -2.87 -1.43
CA PRO A 303 -10.26 -2.46 -2.79
C PRO A 303 -11.13 -3.51 -3.50
N GLN A 304 -11.87 -3.04 -4.51
CA GLN A 304 -12.59 -3.91 -5.42
C GLN A 304 -11.60 -4.89 -6.10
N ALA A 305 -12.08 -6.10 -6.36
CA ALA A 305 -11.32 -7.23 -6.90
C ALA A 305 -10.24 -7.80 -5.96
N ALA A 306 -10.08 -7.28 -4.75
CA ALA A 306 -9.14 -7.84 -3.77
C ALA A 306 -9.54 -9.26 -3.32
N ASN A 307 -8.54 -10.12 -3.19
CA ASN A 307 -8.69 -11.42 -2.56
C ASN A 307 -8.65 -11.28 -1.04
N ILE A 308 -9.64 -11.84 -0.37
CA ILE A 308 -9.83 -11.72 1.07
C ILE A 308 -9.91 -13.08 1.75
N ASP A 309 -9.44 -13.15 2.99
CA ASP A 309 -9.63 -14.28 3.89
C ASP A 309 -10.86 -14.05 4.77
N LEU A 310 -11.72 -15.07 4.84
CA LEU A 310 -13.00 -14.99 5.54
C LEU A 310 -12.98 -15.78 6.86
N SER A 311 -13.80 -15.35 7.82
CA SER A 311 -13.98 -16.01 9.13
C SER A 311 -14.47 -17.44 9.03
N THR A 312 -15.05 -17.82 7.89
CA THR A 312 -15.47 -19.20 7.59
C THR A 312 -14.31 -20.12 7.18
N GLY A 313 -13.08 -19.59 7.09
CA GLY A 313 -11.91 -20.30 6.57
C GLY A 313 -11.86 -20.39 5.04
N ASP A 314 -12.82 -19.77 4.36
CA ASP A 314 -12.86 -19.66 2.91
C ASP A 314 -12.16 -18.39 2.43
N LYS A 315 -11.89 -18.33 1.14
CA LYS A 315 -11.47 -17.11 0.46
C LYS A 315 -12.65 -16.47 -0.24
N GLY A 316 -12.53 -15.17 -0.47
CA GLY A 316 -13.52 -14.39 -1.21
C GLY A 316 -12.87 -13.35 -2.10
N ILE A 317 -13.67 -12.74 -2.94
CA ILE A 317 -13.30 -11.63 -3.81
C ILE A 317 -14.23 -10.47 -3.52
N VAL A 318 -13.69 -9.28 -3.37
CA VAL A 318 -14.48 -8.05 -3.20
C VAL A 318 -15.11 -7.66 -4.53
N LEU A 319 -16.43 -7.65 -4.61
CA LEU A 319 -17.16 -7.24 -5.81
C LEU A 319 -17.47 -5.74 -5.83
N VAL A 320 -17.92 -5.21 -4.68
CA VAL A 320 -18.24 -3.80 -4.52
C VAL A 320 -17.76 -3.32 -3.17
N GLU A 321 -16.97 -2.26 -3.17
CA GLU A 321 -16.52 -1.63 -1.94
C GLU A 321 -17.67 -0.95 -1.19
N ASN A 322 -17.55 -0.92 0.13
CA ASN A 322 -18.42 -0.10 0.95
C ASN A 322 -17.69 1.18 1.36
N THR A 323 -18.17 2.32 0.90
CA THR A 323 -17.52 3.61 1.12
C THR A 323 -17.66 4.12 2.56
N THR A 324 -18.68 3.66 3.29
CA THR A 324 -18.91 4.06 4.69
C THR A 324 -18.24 3.12 5.69
N ASN A 325 -18.11 1.83 5.34
CA ASN A 325 -17.44 0.85 6.19
C ASN A 325 -16.70 -0.17 5.34
N TYR A 326 -15.39 0.03 5.18
CA TYR A 326 -14.55 -0.83 4.34
C TYR A 326 -14.54 -2.32 4.75
N MET A 327 -14.90 -2.65 6.00
CA MET A 327 -15.03 -4.04 6.47
C MET A 327 -16.36 -4.71 6.07
N ARG A 328 -17.26 -3.98 5.41
CA ARG A 328 -18.60 -4.46 5.03
C ARG A 328 -18.89 -4.33 3.52
N PRO A 329 -17.99 -4.76 2.63
CA PRO A 329 -18.21 -4.75 1.18
C PRO A 329 -19.20 -5.85 0.76
N VAL A 330 -19.56 -5.83 -0.54
CA VAL A 330 -20.20 -6.98 -1.19
C VAL A 330 -19.10 -7.91 -1.69
N ILE A 331 -19.20 -9.19 -1.36
CA ILE A 331 -18.17 -10.20 -1.67
C ILE A 331 -18.73 -11.41 -2.40
N LEU A 332 -17.93 -12.04 -3.23
CA LEU A 332 -18.12 -13.39 -3.73
C LEU A 332 -17.34 -14.35 -2.82
N ARG A 333 -18.02 -15.26 -2.14
CA ARG A 333 -17.37 -16.32 -1.36
C ARG A 333 -17.04 -17.51 -2.27
N LEU A 334 -15.79 -17.90 -2.33
CA LEU A 334 -15.31 -18.97 -3.21
C LEU A 334 -15.70 -20.39 -2.70
N GLY A 335 -16.07 -20.52 -1.43
CA GLY A 335 -16.44 -21.80 -0.84
C GLY A 335 -17.77 -22.38 -1.36
N ASP A 336 -18.74 -21.50 -1.67
CA ASP A 336 -20.07 -21.87 -2.15
C ASP A 336 -20.50 -21.12 -3.40
N ASN A 337 -19.62 -20.27 -3.95
CA ASN A 337 -19.85 -19.42 -5.13
C ASN A 337 -21.09 -18.50 -4.99
N LYS A 338 -21.32 -17.97 -3.77
CA LYS A 338 -22.44 -17.06 -3.50
C LYS A 338 -21.96 -15.66 -3.18
N ILE A 339 -22.80 -14.71 -3.52
CA ILE A 339 -22.60 -13.30 -3.18
C ILE A 339 -23.23 -13.03 -1.81
N TYR A 340 -22.46 -12.33 -0.98
CA TYR A 340 -22.86 -11.86 0.32
C TYR A 340 -22.68 -10.34 0.41
N ASP A 341 -23.71 -9.66 0.89
CA ASP A 341 -23.65 -8.24 1.19
C ASP A 341 -23.35 -8.05 2.66
N LEU A 342 -22.08 -7.78 2.99
CA LEU A 342 -21.66 -7.61 4.39
C LEU A 342 -22.16 -6.31 5.01
N SER A 343 -22.82 -5.41 4.27
CA SER A 343 -23.55 -4.29 4.85
C SER A 343 -24.80 -4.76 5.58
N SER A 344 -25.35 -5.91 5.17
CA SER A 344 -26.44 -6.60 5.87
C SER A 344 -25.95 -7.22 7.15
N GLU A 345 -26.60 -6.91 8.27
CA GLU A 345 -26.28 -7.50 9.57
C GLU A 345 -26.45 -9.03 9.58
N ALA A 346 -27.40 -9.56 8.81
CA ALA A 346 -27.64 -11.00 8.71
C ALA A 346 -26.49 -11.76 8.05
N ASP A 347 -25.85 -11.16 7.03
CA ASP A 347 -24.69 -11.75 6.35
C ASP A 347 -23.40 -11.49 7.14
N PHE A 348 -23.23 -10.29 7.70
CA PHE A 348 -22.07 -9.93 8.49
C PHE A 348 -21.88 -10.80 9.75
N ARG A 349 -22.98 -11.21 10.40
CA ARG A 349 -22.91 -12.16 11.53
C ARG A 349 -22.39 -13.54 11.14
N LYS A 350 -22.58 -13.93 9.88
CA LYS A 350 -22.17 -15.25 9.37
C LYS A 350 -20.75 -15.23 8.82
N ILE A 351 -20.37 -14.13 8.16
CA ILE A 351 -19.13 -14.02 7.39
C ILE A 351 -18.51 -12.66 7.68
N GLN A 352 -17.26 -12.66 8.10
CA GLN A 352 -16.46 -11.46 8.32
C GLN A 352 -15.16 -11.56 7.55
N ILE A 353 -14.63 -10.42 7.12
CA ILE A 353 -13.30 -10.34 6.54
C ILE A 353 -12.28 -10.40 7.68
N LEU A 354 -11.37 -11.35 7.60
CA LEU A 354 -10.25 -11.46 8.53
C LEU A 354 -9.08 -10.61 8.07
N ASP A 355 -8.72 -10.78 6.79
CA ASP A 355 -7.58 -10.09 6.20
C ASP A 355 -7.67 -10.03 4.68
N ILE A 356 -6.77 -9.23 4.06
CA ILE A 356 -6.52 -9.21 2.63
C ILE A 356 -5.29 -10.06 2.36
N MET A 357 -5.31 -10.85 1.28
CA MET A 357 -4.10 -11.55 0.85
C MET A 357 -3.04 -10.53 0.41
N LYS A 358 -1.94 -10.45 1.15
CA LYS A 358 -0.84 -9.54 0.83
C LYS A 358 0.03 -10.16 -0.27
N THR A 359 -0.23 -9.76 -1.50
CA THR A 359 0.65 -9.98 -2.65
C THR A 359 0.96 -8.63 -3.27
N MET A 360 1.94 -8.55 -4.16
CA MET A 360 2.30 -7.26 -4.79
C MET A 360 1.10 -6.62 -5.52
N ASP A 361 0.26 -7.45 -6.12
CA ASP A 361 -1.10 -7.07 -6.53
C ASP A 361 -1.99 -8.31 -6.36
N ASN A 362 -2.98 -8.24 -5.49
CA ASN A 362 -3.88 -9.36 -5.21
C ASN A 362 -5.26 -9.19 -5.88
N ARG A 363 -5.44 -8.16 -6.70
CA ARG A 363 -6.69 -7.91 -7.41
C ARG A 363 -6.87 -8.94 -8.52
N ILE A 364 -8.09 -9.45 -8.66
CA ILE A 364 -8.48 -10.34 -9.75
C ILE A 364 -9.49 -9.60 -10.61
N SER A 365 -9.27 -9.60 -11.93
CA SER A 365 -10.29 -9.10 -12.86
C SER A 365 -11.49 -10.05 -12.85
N VAL A 366 -12.62 -9.56 -12.38
CA VAL A 366 -13.89 -10.27 -12.43
C VAL A 366 -14.75 -9.59 -13.50
N ASP A 367 -14.81 -10.21 -14.68
CA ASP A 367 -15.65 -9.71 -15.75
C ASP A 367 -17.14 -10.04 -15.55
N GLU A 368 -18.00 -9.38 -16.34
CA GLU A 368 -19.45 -9.56 -16.27
C GLU A 368 -19.88 -11.00 -16.64
N GLU A 369 -19.12 -11.69 -17.50
CA GLU A 369 -19.42 -13.08 -17.90
C GLU A 369 -19.10 -14.04 -16.77
N THR A 370 -17.99 -13.83 -16.07
CA THR A 370 -17.61 -14.60 -14.89
C THR A 370 -18.65 -14.40 -13.77
N LEU A 371 -19.10 -13.17 -13.53
CA LEU A 371 -20.16 -12.89 -12.56
C LEU A 371 -21.48 -13.58 -12.90
N LYS A 372 -21.87 -13.65 -14.17
CA LYS A 372 -23.10 -14.34 -14.62
C LYS A 372 -23.09 -15.83 -14.33
N GLN A 373 -21.92 -16.49 -14.26
CA GLN A 373 -21.81 -17.92 -13.95
C GLN A 373 -22.12 -18.22 -12.47
N PHE A 374 -21.96 -17.23 -11.58
CA PHE A 374 -22.05 -17.42 -10.14
C PHE A 374 -23.35 -16.89 -9.52
N VAL A 375 -24.18 -16.17 -10.25
CA VAL A 375 -25.38 -15.52 -9.69
C VAL A 375 -26.60 -15.69 -10.58
N PRO A 376 -27.57 -16.51 -10.17
CA PRO A 376 -28.93 -16.34 -10.65
C PRO A 376 -29.61 -15.24 -9.88
N ASP A 377 -30.23 -14.29 -10.60
CA ASP A 377 -31.30 -13.40 -10.19
C ASP A 377 -31.07 -11.90 -9.95
N GLU A 378 -32.18 -11.22 -9.69
CA GLU A 378 -32.41 -9.76 -9.65
C GLU A 378 -31.36 -8.96 -8.85
N LYS A 379 -30.81 -9.54 -7.78
CA LYS A 379 -29.68 -8.94 -7.02
C LYS A 379 -28.43 -8.70 -7.87
N LEU A 380 -28.18 -9.55 -8.87
CA LEU A 380 -27.07 -9.34 -9.79
C LEU A 380 -27.36 -8.17 -10.73
N LYS A 381 -28.61 -8.00 -11.16
CA LYS A 381 -28.98 -6.87 -12.02
C LYS A 381 -28.79 -5.54 -11.31
N GLU A 382 -29.13 -5.46 -10.02
CA GLU A 382 -28.90 -4.26 -9.21
C GLU A 382 -27.39 -4.01 -8.99
N LEU A 383 -26.65 -5.05 -8.64
CA LEU A 383 -25.20 -4.97 -8.47
C LEU A 383 -24.48 -4.64 -9.78
N THR A 384 -24.90 -5.25 -10.89
CA THR A 384 -24.35 -4.98 -12.22
C THR A 384 -24.72 -3.59 -12.71
N ALA A 385 -25.91 -3.07 -12.38
CA ALA A 385 -26.32 -1.71 -12.69
C ALA A 385 -25.45 -0.69 -11.91
N HIS A 386 -25.27 -0.89 -10.61
CA HIS A 386 -24.37 -0.08 -9.78
C HIS A 386 -22.91 -0.14 -10.26
N PHE A 387 -22.46 -1.30 -10.70
CA PHE A 387 -21.11 -1.51 -11.25
C PHE A 387 -20.94 -0.76 -12.57
N ARG A 388 -21.91 -0.84 -13.49
CA ARG A 388 -21.91 -0.10 -14.76
C ARG A 388 -21.94 1.40 -14.55
N GLU A 389 -22.76 1.86 -13.63
CA GLU A 389 -22.88 3.29 -13.31
C GLU A 389 -21.55 3.85 -12.75
N ARG A 390 -20.83 3.05 -11.96
CA ARG A 390 -19.53 3.42 -11.40
C ARG A 390 -18.43 3.38 -12.46
N LEU A 391 -18.38 2.35 -13.32
CA LEU A 391 -17.46 2.28 -14.46
C LEU A 391 -17.71 3.41 -15.45
N GLN A 392 -18.98 3.78 -15.70
CA GLN A 392 -19.32 4.91 -16.54
C GLN A 392 -18.82 6.23 -15.93
N LYS A 393 -19.01 6.45 -14.63
CA LYS A 393 -18.48 7.64 -13.94
C LYS A 393 -16.96 7.72 -13.95
N ILE A 394 -16.26 6.58 -13.86
CA ILE A 394 -14.79 6.51 -13.99
C ILE A 394 -14.40 6.87 -15.43
N HIS A 395 -15.03 6.29 -16.43
CA HIS A 395 -14.77 6.57 -17.85
C HIS A 395 -15.09 8.01 -18.27
N GLU A 396 -16.15 8.59 -17.71
CA GLU A 396 -16.53 9.99 -17.93
C GLU A 396 -15.50 10.95 -17.30
N ARG A 397 -14.97 10.63 -16.13
CA ARG A 397 -13.86 11.39 -15.48
C ARG A 397 -12.57 11.29 -16.29
N GLU A 398 -12.19 10.11 -16.75
CA GLU A 398 -11.02 9.89 -17.62
C GLU A 398 -11.14 10.68 -18.93
N ASN A 399 -12.31 10.70 -19.56
CA ASN A 399 -12.55 11.44 -20.80
C ASN A 399 -12.59 12.96 -20.57
N THR A 400 -13.03 13.43 -19.42
CA THR A 400 -13.08 14.88 -19.11
C THR A 400 -11.68 15.43 -18.80
N GLN A 401 -10.80 14.61 -18.23
CA GLN A 401 -9.39 14.98 -18.01
C GLN A 401 -8.52 14.94 -19.27
N THR A 402 -8.95 14.18 -20.29
CA THR A 402 -8.23 14.10 -21.59
C THR A 402 -8.60 15.26 -22.51
N ALA A 403 -9.66 16.00 -22.20
CA ALA A 403 -10.17 17.13 -22.99
C ALA A 403 -9.74 18.52 -22.46
N GLN A 404 -8.97 18.57 -21.39
CA GLN A 404 -8.30 19.76 -20.85
C GLN A 404 -6.78 19.64 -21.03
#